data_abeffd8a27544c36e7f852b08ad2fd00
#
_entry.id   abeffd8a27544c36e7f852b08ad2fd00
#
_cell.length_a   1.000
_cell.length_b   1.000
_cell.length_c   1.000
_cell.angle_alpha   90.00
_cell.angle_beta   90.00
_cell.angle_gamma   90.00
#
_symmetry.space_group_name_H-M   'P 1'
#
loop_
_entity.id
_entity.type
_entity.pdbx_description
1 polymer ?
#
loop_
_entity_poly.entity_id
_entity_poly.type
_entity_poly.pdbx_seq_one_letter_code
_entity_poly.pdbx_strand_id
1 'polypeptide(L)'
;MFESTEGRRPPPEVIARLDAMFERVYPASTPESAALLERICSWSRAENQAAGQRLAAIGELDTLRLRQYGERETWWTDTWDSISAEIAAALQISQAQASSYLNYSRAMRNRLPKVGSALVSGDISYSAFQTIVFRTDLIDDAEVMAAVDTALALRVQRWPTMTRGRLAAAVDRVVARADRDAVRRRRKQQASREFSIWDGGDGLSEVHARLFATDAHAVDARLNALAGTACESDPRTLQQRRADAVGAMAAGAERLQCRCGQPNCSAGASPAPGPVVIHVVANQSTVDGAAPDPGAIVGTDVLIPAELVAQLADSSRLRPLVHPGEASPERGYVPSRTLADFVRCRDLTCRFPGCDCPATEADLDHTIPHSQGGPTHASNLKCLCRQHHLIKTFWGWQDQQLPDGTVIWRSPSGQTYVTTPGSALLFPSLCAPTGEIAPPRQRDRVADRTAMMPRRRRTRAENRAKYIADGRRHNRAVRQARQSAQQAASPGPAPPDDPDDGPPPF
;
A
#
# COMPACT_ATOMS: atom_id res chain seq x y z
N MET A 1 15.00 -7.59 -42.69
CA MET A 1 14.17 -8.75 -43.05
C MET A 1 14.64 -9.88 -42.18
N PHE A 2 14.10 -10.00 -40.96
CA PHE A 2 14.30 -11.15 -40.10
C PHE A 2 12.93 -11.82 -40.00
N GLU A 3 12.77 -12.87 -40.79
CA GLU A 3 11.62 -13.75 -40.72
C GLU A 3 11.56 -14.34 -39.30
N SER A 4 10.38 -14.25 -38.72
CA SER A 4 9.99 -14.87 -37.46
C SER A 4 10.15 -16.38 -37.58
N THR A 5 11.21 -16.95 -37.04
CA THR A 5 11.21 -18.36 -36.70
C THR A 5 10.17 -18.55 -35.60
N GLU A 6 8.99 -19.03 -36.01
CA GLU A 6 8.00 -19.63 -35.11
C GLU A 6 8.74 -20.62 -34.23
N GLY A 7 8.55 -20.51 -32.91
CA GLY A 7 9.14 -21.41 -31.92
C GLY A 7 8.59 -22.84 -32.08
N ARG A 8 9.04 -23.55 -33.12
CA ARG A 8 8.83 -24.97 -33.23
C ARG A 8 9.63 -25.62 -32.10
N ARG A 9 8.98 -26.46 -31.30
CA ARG A 9 9.71 -27.43 -30.47
C ARG A 9 10.75 -28.10 -31.35
N PRO A 10 12.01 -28.22 -30.91
CA PRO A 10 13.03 -28.93 -31.65
C PRO A 10 12.50 -30.35 -32.02
N PRO A 11 12.88 -30.89 -33.19
CA PRO A 11 12.51 -32.24 -33.55
C PRO A 11 12.89 -33.22 -32.42
N PRO A 12 12.11 -34.28 -32.19
CA PRO A 12 12.39 -35.29 -31.14
C PRO A 12 13.81 -35.83 -31.17
N GLU A 13 14.39 -36.00 -32.35
CA GLU A 13 15.76 -36.46 -32.57
C GLU A 13 16.82 -35.45 -32.04
N VAL A 14 16.55 -34.14 -32.17
CA VAL A 14 17.44 -33.13 -31.65
C VAL A 14 17.37 -33.10 -30.11
N ILE A 15 16.16 -33.28 -29.55
CA ILE A 15 15.97 -33.37 -28.10
C ILE A 15 16.69 -34.61 -27.57
N ALA A 16 16.49 -35.80 -28.18
CA ALA A 16 17.16 -37.02 -27.78
C ALA A 16 18.69 -36.94 -27.87
N ARG A 17 19.22 -36.22 -28.89
CA ARG A 17 20.66 -36.01 -29.03
C ARG A 17 21.22 -35.07 -27.99
N LEU A 18 20.48 -34.01 -27.61
CA LEU A 18 20.82 -33.11 -26.51
C LEU A 18 20.77 -33.87 -25.18
N ASP A 19 19.70 -34.62 -24.93
CA ASP A 19 19.56 -35.45 -23.73
C ASP A 19 20.72 -36.42 -23.58
N ALA A 20 21.08 -37.18 -24.63
CA ALA A 20 22.21 -38.08 -24.61
C ALA A 20 23.57 -37.39 -24.41
N MET A 21 23.69 -36.13 -24.81
CA MET A 21 24.89 -35.31 -24.55
C MET A 21 24.92 -34.82 -23.10
N PHE A 22 23.79 -34.43 -22.54
CA PHE A 22 23.68 -33.99 -21.14
C PHE A 22 23.83 -35.15 -20.16
N GLU A 23 23.30 -36.35 -20.47
CA GLU A 23 23.45 -37.55 -19.63
C GLU A 23 24.90 -37.98 -19.43
N ARG A 24 25.81 -37.64 -20.37
CA ARG A 24 27.26 -37.93 -20.21
C ARG A 24 27.98 -36.98 -19.26
N VAL A 25 27.45 -35.80 -19.01
CA VAL A 25 28.16 -34.72 -18.30
C VAL A 25 27.51 -34.40 -16.95
N TYR A 26 26.21 -34.70 -16.82
CA TYR A 26 25.42 -34.36 -15.61
C TYR A 26 24.69 -35.61 -15.09
N PRO A 27 24.40 -35.67 -13.78
CA PRO A 27 23.58 -36.76 -13.22
C PRO A 27 22.26 -36.86 -13.98
N ALA A 28 21.92 -38.06 -14.38
CA ALA A 28 20.66 -38.35 -15.07
C ALA A 28 19.46 -37.84 -14.28
N SER A 29 18.46 -37.29 -14.97
CA SER A 29 17.16 -36.96 -14.36
C SER A 29 16.55 -38.26 -13.80
N THR A 30 16.07 -38.22 -12.57
CA THR A 30 15.36 -39.39 -12.00
C THR A 30 13.86 -39.27 -12.24
N PRO A 31 13.12 -40.38 -12.37
CA PRO A 31 11.66 -40.36 -12.46
C PRO A 31 11.03 -39.58 -11.28
N GLU A 32 11.63 -39.68 -10.09
CA GLU A 32 11.18 -38.95 -8.90
C GLU A 32 11.31 -37.43 -9.05
N SER A 33 12.44 -36.94 -9.59
CA SER A 33 12.64 -35.52 -9.83
C SER A 33 11.68 -34.97 -10.89
N ALA A 34 11.43 -35.74 -11.95
CA ALA A 34 10.46 -35.38 -12.98
C ALA A 34 9.04 -35.32 -12.42
N ALA A 35 8.61 -36.33 -11.64
CA ALA A 35 7.31 -36.34 -10.99
C ALA A 35 7.12 -35.17 -9.98
N LEU A 36 8.18 -34.80 -9.27
CA LEU A 36 8.15 -33.63 -8.36
C LEU A 36 7.95 -32.33 -9.14
N LEU A 37 8.66 -32.14 -10.25
CA LEU A 37 8.51 -30.96 -11.10
C LEU A 37 7.12 -30.88 -11.75
N GLU A 38 6.59 -31.99 -12.25
CA GLU A 38 5.22 -32.04 -12.77
C GLU A 38 4.20 -31.65 -11.72
N ARG A 39 4.36 -32.14 -10.49
CA ARG A 39 3.49 -31.78 -9.37
C ARG A 39 3.59 -30.31 -9.01
N ILE A 40 4.80 -29.71 -9.00
CA ILE A 40 5.03 -28.28 -8.81
C ILE A 40 4.32 -27.47 -9.90
N CYS A 41 4.48 -27.84 -11.16
CA CYS A 41 3.82 -27.18 -12.30
C CYS A 41 2.28 -27.27 -12.21
N SER A 42 1.77 -28.44 -11.82
CA SER A 42 0.32 -28.67 -11.63
C SER A 42 -0.26 -27.76 -10.56
N TRP A 43 0.40 -27.67 -9.40
CA TRP A 43 -0.04 -26.77 -8.33
C TRP A 43 0.07 -25.30 -8.70
N SER A 44 1.15 -24.89 -9.39
CA SER A 44 1.28 -23.52 -9.90
C SER A 44 0.16 -23.16 -10.89
N ARG A 45 -0.23 -24.10 -11.76
CA ARG A 45 -1.36 -23.93 -12.67
C ARG A 45 -2.68 -23.79 -11.90
N ALA A 46 -2.90 -24.63 -10.89
CA ALA A 46 -4.10 -24.58 -10.04
C ALA A 46 -4.20 -23.27 -9.26
N GLU A 47 -3.08 -22.76 -8.74
CA GLU A 47 -3.01 -21.44 -8.09
C GLU A 47 -3.42 -20.30 -9.04
N ASN A 48 -2.90 -20.32 -10.28
CA ASN A 48 -3.26 -19.33 -11.29
C ASN A 48 -4.75 -19.40 -11.66
N GLN A 49 -5.30 -20.61 -11.81
CA GLN A 49 -6.73 -20.83 -12.04
C GLN A 49 -7.56 -20.26 -10.89
N ALA A 50 -7.20 -20.58 -9.65
CA ALA A 50 -7.88 -20.06 -8.46
C ALA A 50 -7.84 -18.54 -8.39
N ALA A 51 -6.71 -17.92 -8.74
CA ALA A 51 -6.59 -16.47 -8.83
C ALA A 51 -7.52 -15.87 -9.90
N GLY A 52 -7.61 -16.49 -11.07
CA GLY A 52 -8.53 -16.10 -12.14
C GLY A 52 -10.00 -16.20 -11.72
N GLN A 53 -10.39 -17.32 -11.10
CA GLN A 53 -11.74 -17.55 -10.59
C GLN A 53 -12.12 -16.53 -9.49
N ARG A 54 -11.18 -16.23 -8.58
CA ARG A 54 -11.38 -15.20 -7.56
C ARG A 54 -11.66 -13.84 -8.18
N LEU A 55 -10.92 -13.43 -9.21
CA LEU A 55 -11.17 -12.16 -9.93
C LEU A 55 -12.52 -12.18 -10.65
N ALA A 56 -12.95 -13.31 -11.20
CA ALA A 56 -14.27 -13.47 -11.81
C ALA A 56 -15.39 -13.26 -10.77
N ALA A 57 -15.32 -13.92 -9.62
CA ALA A 57 -16.28 -13.77 -8.54
C ALA A 57 -16.35 -12.32 -8.00
N ILE A 58 -15.20 -11.64 -7.88
CA ILE A 58 -15.13 -10.21 -7.56
C ILE A 58 -15.87 -9.37 -8.62
N GLY A 59 -15.76 -9.73 -9.90
CA GLY A 59 -16.46 -9.07 -11.00
C GLY A 59 -17.98 -9.26 -10.95
N GLU A 60 -18.43 -10.41 -10.50
CA GLU A 60 -19.86 -10.68 -10.26
C GLU A 60 -20.40 -9.86 -9.10
N LEU A 61 -19.66 -9.79 -7.98
CA LEU A 61 -20.00 -8.93 -6.84
C LEU A 61 -20.05 -7.46 -7.26
N ASP A 62 -19.07 -6.98 -8.04
CA ASP A 62 -19.03 -5.63 -8.59
C ASP A 62 -20.28 -5.33 -9.42
N THR A 63 -20.65 -6.25 -10.31
CA THR A 63 -21.86 -6.13 -11.13
C THR A 63 -23.14 -6.08 -10.28
N LEU A 64 -23.23 -6.93 -9.26
CA LEU A 64 -24.37 -6.96 -8.35
C LEU A 64 -24.52 -5.63 -7.61
N ARG A 65 -23.44 -5.11 -7.01
CA ARG A 65 -23.46 -3.86 -6.24
C ARG A 65 -23.72 -2.64 -7.12
N LEU A 66 -23.18 -2.61 -8.34
CA LEU A 66 -23.48 -1.54 -9.30
C LEU A 66 -24.95 -1.53 -9.70
N ARG A 67 -25.60 -2.68 -9.87
CA ARG A 67 -27.04 -2.77 -10.11
C ARG A 67 -27.86 -2.29 -8.93
N GLN A 68 -27.42 -2.57 -7.69
CA GLN A 68 -28.14 -2.20 -6.47
C GLN A 68 -28.02 -0.70 -6.15
N TYR A 69 -26.85 -0.13 -6.31
CA TYR A 69 -26.52 1.21 -5.79
C TYR A 69 -26.17 2.23 -6.85
N GLY A 70 -25.88 1.82 -8.09
CA GLY A 70 -25.23 2.66 -9.08
C GLY A 70 -23.76 2.96 -8.68
N GLU A 71 -23.07 3.80 -9.44
CA GLU A 71 -21.65 4.10 -9.18
C GLU A 71 -21.44 5.08 -8.01
N ARG A 72 -22.37 5.98 -7.78
CA ARG A 72 -22.31 7.05 -6.74
C ARG A 72 -20.98 7.81 -6.74
N GLU A 73 -20.43 8.05 -7.92
CA GLU A 73 -19.07 8.58 -8.15
C GLU A 73 -18.77 9.90 -7.44
N THR A 74 -19.79 10.74 -7.18
CA THR A 74 -19.63 12.02 -6.48
C THR A 74 -19.55 11.87 -4.95
N TRP A 75 -19.85 10.70 -4.41
CA TRP A 75 -19.73 10.43 -3.00
C TRP A 75 -18.29 10.33 -2.56
N TRP A 76 -17.97 10.74 -1.34
CA TRP A 76 -16.61 10.61 -0.81
C TRP A 76 -16.18 9.15 -0.68
N THR A 77 -17.06 8.27 -0.21
CA THR A 77 -16.95 6.81 -0.37
C THR A 77 -17.97 6.38 -1.41
N ASP A 78 -17.51 5.98 -2.58
CA ASP A 78 -18.34 5.53 -3.69
C ASP A 78 -18.59 4.02 -3.65
N THR A 79 -19.30 3.49 -4.64
CA THR A 79 -19.60 2.04 -4.74
C THR A 79 -18.32 1.21 -4.82
N TRP A 80 -17.25 1.73 -5.44
CA TRP A 80 -15.94 1.09 -5.46
C TRP A 80 -15.37 0.90 -4.05
N ASP A 81 -15.43 1.93 -3.20
CA ASP A 81 -14.94 1.85 -1.82
C ASP A 81 -15.72 0.84 -0.99
N SER A 82 -17.06 0.81 -1.18
CA SER A 82 -17.95 -0.15 -0.51
C SER A 82 -17.63 -1.60 -0.89
N ILE A 83 -17.48 -1.88 -2.21
CA ILE A 83 -17.13 -3.22 -2.69
C ILE A 83 -15.74 -3.63 -2.20
N SER A 84 -14.78 -2.70 -2.27
CA SER A 84 -13.43 -2.96 -1.77
C SER A 84 -13.42 -3.30 -0.28
N ALA A 85 -14.30 -2.69 0.54
CA ALA A 85 -14.43 -3.00 1.96
C ALA A 85 -14.99 -4.41 2.20
N GLU A 86 -15.97 -4.83 1.42
CA GLU A 86 -16.51 -6.20 1.48
C GLU A 86 -15.43 -7.23 1.10
N ILE A 87 -14.67 -6.97 0.04
CA ILE A 87 -13.58 -7.84 -0.41
C ILE A 87 -12.45 -7.87 0.65
N ALA A 88 -12.09 -6.72 1.21
CA ALA A 88 -11.04 -6.62 2.22
C ALA A 88 -11.36 -7.47 3.45
N ALA A 89 -12.59 -7.34 3.97
CA ALA A 89 -13.05 -8.13 5.10
C ALA A 89 -13.11 -9.63 4.79
N ALA A 90 -13.66 -10.01 3.62
CA ALA A 90 -13.80 -11.40 3.23
C ALA A 90 -12.46 -12.12 3.02
N LEU A 91 -11.45 -11.42 2.53
CA LEU A 91 -10.14 -11.97 2.25
C LEU A 91 -9.10 -11.68 3.35
N GLN A 92 -9.47 -10.94 4.40
CA GLN A 92 -8.57 -10.50 5.48
C GLN A 92 -7.33 -9.77 4.96
N ILE A 93 -7.55 -8.85 4.02
CA ILE A 93 -6.51 -8.05 3.37
C ILE A 93 -6.80 -6.55 3.55
N SER A 94 -5.80 -5.71 3.26
CA SER A 94 -5.99 -4.26 3.31
C SER A 94 -6.97 -3.76 2.25
N GLN A 95 -7.64 -2.64 2.54
CA GLN A 95 -8.53 -1.93 1.60
C GLN A 95 -7.82 -1.60 0.27
N ALA A 96 -6.55 -1.23 0.31
CA ALA A 96 -5.75 -0.92 -0.88
C ALA A 96 -5.55 -2.17 -1.76
N GLN A 97 -5.26 -3.31 -1.14
CA GLN A 97 -5.11 -4.59 -1.86
C GLN A 97 -6.44 -5.06 -2.46
N ALA A 98 -7.54 -4.94 -1.72
CA ALA A 98 -8.88 -5.24 -2.21
C ALA A 98 -9.28 -4.34 -3.39
N SER A 99 -8.99 -3.04 -3.32
CA SER A 99 -9.17 -2.10 -4.42
C SER A 99 -8.36 -2.48 -5.66
N SER A 100 -7.14 -3.01 -5.47
CA SER A 100 -6.33 -3.54 -6.56
C SER A 100 -6.97 -4.77 -7.21
N TYR A 101 -7.51 -5.69 -6.41
CA TYR A 101 -8.22 -6.87 -6.94
C TYR A 101 -9.46 -6.46 -7.75
N LEU A 102 -10.23 -5.49 -7.27
CA LEU A 102 -11.37 -4.95 -8.00
C LEU A 102 -10.94 -4.33 -9.34
N ASN A 103 -9.83 -3.58 -9.38
CA ASN A 103 -9.26 -3.04 -10.61
C ASN A 103 -8.85 -4.16 -11.59
N TYR A 104 -8.17 -5.21 -11.10
CA TYR A 104 -7.79 -6.35 -11.96
C TYR A 104 -9.01 -7.12 -12.47
N SER A 105 -10.03 -7.28 -11.64
CA SER A 105 -11.30 -7.90 -12.03
C SER A 105 -12.00 -7.12 -13.15
N ARG A 106 -12.13 -5.79 -13.01
CA ARG A 106 -12.69 -4.92 -14.06
C ARG A 106 -11.83 -4.92 -15.33
N ALA A 107 -10.50 -4.96 -15.19
CA ALA A 107 -9.58 -5.06 -16.33
C ALA A 107 -9.77 -6.39 -17.06
N MET A 108 -9.88 -7.50 -16.33
CA MET A 108 -10.12 -8.84 -16.89
C MET A 108 -11.44 -8.90 -17.66
N ARG A 109 -12.50 -8.30 -17.14
CA ARG A 109 -13.84 -8.33 -17.75
C ARG A 109 -13.98 -7.39 -18.94
N ASN A 110 -13.49 -6.15 -18.82
CA ASN A 110 -13.82 -5.09 -19.74
C ASN A 110 -12.72 -4.74 -20.75
N ARG A 111 -11.44 -4.95 -20.37
CA ARG A 111 -10.31 -4.48 -21.16
C ARG A 111 -9.47 -5.60 -21.76
N LEU A 112 -9.32 -6.70 -21.03
CA LEU A 112 -8.43 -7.82 -21.35
C LEU A 112 -9.16 -9.17 -21.24
N PRO A 113 -10.35 -9.36 -21.83
CA PRO A 113 -11.13 -10.58 -21.65
C PRO A 113 -10.41 -11.84 -22.16
N LYS A 114 -9.65 -11.76 -23.26
CA LYS A 114 -8.93 -12.89 -23.84
C LYS A 114 -7.69 -13.26 -23.03
N VAL A 115 -6.92 -12.29 -22.57
CA VAL A 115 -5.81 -12.52 -21.62
C VAL A 115 -6.35 -13.01 -20.27
N GLY A 116 -7.50 -12.49 -19.84
CA GLY A 116 -8.21 -12.95 -18.65
C GLY A 116 -8.60 -14.43 -18.74
N SER A 117 -9.08 -14.89 -19.90
CA SER A 117 -9.37 -16.30 -20.14
C SER A 117 -8.12 -17.17 -19.97
N ALA A 118 -6.95 -16.72 -20.43
CA ALA A 118 -5.69 -17.44 -20.22
C ALA A 118 -5.30 -17.53 -18.73
N LEU A 119 -5.61 -16.52 -17.91
CA LEU A 119 -5.43 -16.61 -16.45
C LEU A 119 -6.40 -17.62 -15.84
N VAL A 120 -7.68 -17.59 -16.21
CA VAL A 120 -8.70 -18.52 -15.71
C VAL A 120 -8.37 -19.97 -16.09
N SER A 121 -7.74 -20.20 -17.25
CA SER A 121 -7.24 -21.52 -17.68
C SER A 121 -5.92 -21.91 -16.98
N GLY A 122 -5.29 -20.99 -16.24
CA GLY A 122 -4.00 -21.23 -15.59
C GLY A 122 -2.80 -21.17 -16.51
N ASP A 123 -2.96 -20.72 -17.76
CA ASP A 123 -1.91 -20.67 -18.76
C ASP A 123 -0.90 -19.53 -18.54
N ILE A 124 -1.28 -18.54 -17.77
CA ILE A 124 -0.40 -17.46 -17.34
C ILE A 124 -0.46 -17.28 -15.82
N SER A 125 0.64 -16.79 -15.24
CA SER A 125 0.66 -16.48 -13.81
C SER A 125 -0.11 -15.21 -13.48
N TYR A 126 -0.62 -15.15 -12.25
CA TYR A 126 -1.29 -13.95 -11.75
C TYR A 126 -0.39 -12.70 -11.83
N SER A 127 0.91 -12.83 -11.54
CA SER A 127 1.88 -11.73 -11.64
C SER A 127 2.11 -11.28 -13.09
N ALA A 128 2.03 -12.20 -14.06
CA ALA A 128 2.08 -11.85 -15.48
C ALA A 128 0.83 -11.06 -15.89
N PHE A 129 -0.36 -11.49 -15.46
CA PHE A 129 -1.61 -10.75 -15.69
C PHE A 129 -1.55 -9.33 -15.11
N GLN A 130 -1.10 -9.17 -13.85
CA GLN A 130 -0.90 -7.86 -13.23
C GLN A 130 0.03 -6.97 -14.06
N THR A 131 1.13 -7.54 -14.56
CA THR A 131 2.09 -6.81 -15.40
C THR A 131 1.43 -6.34 -16.70
N ILE A 132 0.63 -7.19 -17.34
CA ILE A 132 -0.09 -6.86 -18.58
C ILE A 132 -1.11 -5.73 -18.33
N VAL A 133 -1.94 -5.84 -17.28
CA VAL A 133 -2.90 -4.80 -16.90
C VAL A 133 -2.20 -3.47 -16.70
N PHE A 134 -1.09 -3.47 -15.96
CA PHE A 134 -0.32 -2.27 -15.69
C PHE A 134 0.30 -1.64 -16.95
N ARG A 135 0.82 -2.46 -17.86
CA ARG A 135 1.49 -1.96 -19.09
C ARG A 135 0.52 -1.45 -20.14
N THR A 136 -0.72 -1.92 -20.15
CA THR A 136 -1.78 -1.50 -21.08
C THR A 136 -2.64 -0.35 -20.53
N ASP A 137 -2.37 0.15 -19.33
CA ASP A 137 -3.25 1.07 -18.59
C ASP A 137 -3.46 2.44 -19.24
N LEU A 138 -2.56 2.89 -20.12
CA LEU A 138 -2.65 4.15 -20.84
C LEU A 138 -3.41 4.07 -22.17
N ILE A 139 -3.88 2.89 -22.58
CA ILE A 139 -4.74 2.74 -23.76
C ILE A 139 -6.15 3.19 -23.38
N ASP A 140 -6.64 4.23 -24.01
CA ASP A 140 -7.97 4.82 -23.81
C ASP A 140 -8.97 4.46 -24.91
N ASP A 141 -8.49 4.11 -26.10
CA ASP A 141 -9.31 3.69 -27.23
C ASP A 141 -9.72 2.21 -27.08
N ALA A 142 -11.01 1.93 -27.17
CA ALA A 142 -11.58 0.60 -26.97
C ALA A 142 -11.19 -0.38 -28.08
N GLU A 143 -11.11 0.09 -29.34
CA GLU A 143 -10.76 -0.76 -30.48
C GLU A 143 -9.26 -1.13 -30.42
N VAL A 144 -8.41 -0.15 -30.12
CA VAL A 144 -6.98 -0.38 -29.88
C VAL A 144 -6.79 -1.36 -28.74
N MET A 145 -7.56 -1.21 -27.65
CA MET A 145 -7.48 -2.12 -26.49
C MET A 145 -7.86 -3.55 -26.86
N ALA A 146 -8.95 -3.74 -27.62
CA ALA A 146 -9.40 -5.05 -28.08
C ALA A 146 -8.38 -5.72 -29.03
N ALA A 147 -7.74 -4.93 -29.91
CA ALA A 147 -6.67 -5.42 -30.77
C ALA A 147 -5.44 -5.86 -29.97
N VAL A 148 -5.06 -5.08 -28.96
CA VAL A 148 -3.94 -5.39 -28.05
C VAL A 148 -4.24 -6.64 -27.21
N ASP A 149 -5.46 -6.77 -26.65
CA ASP A 149 -5.88 -7.96 -25.94
C ASP A 149 -5.75 -9.22 -26.79
N THR A 150 -6.26 -9.17 -28.02
CA THR A 150 -6.16 -10.27 -28.99
C THR A 150 -4.69 -10.61 -29.28
N ALA A 151 -3.88 -9.59 -29.56
CA ALA A 151 -2.47 -9.78 -29.89
C ALA A 151 -1.65 -10.35 -28.70
N LEU A 152 -2.00 -9.98 -27.48
CA LEU A 152 -1.38 -10.50 -26.27
C LEU A 152 -1.83 -11.94 -25.98
N ALA A 153 -3.12 -12.25 -26.04
CA ALA A 153 -3.66 -13.58 -25.78
C ALA A 153 -3.03 -14.66 -26.68
N LEU A 154 -2.83 -14.35 -27.95
CA LEU A 154 -2.17 -15.26 -28.90
C LEU A 154 -0.69 -15.53 -28.57
N ARG A 155 -0.05 -14.63 -27.85
CA ARG A 155 1.40 -14.68 -27.56
C ARG A 155 1.72 -15.21 -26.18
N VAL A 156 0.92 -14.87 -25.16
CA VAL A 156 1.24 -15.19 -23.76
C VAL A 156 1.41 -16.69 -23.53
N GLN A 157 0.66 -17.53 -24.21
CA GLN A 157 0.75 -18.97 -24.12
C GLN A 157 2.01 -19.56 -24.80
N ARG A 158 2.61 -18.80 -25.72
CA ARG A 158 3.77 -19.23 -26.53
C ARG A 158 5.05 -18.53 -26.10
N TRP A 159 4.97 -17.57 -25.19
CA TRP A 159 6.16 -16.87 -24.73
C TRP A 159 7.03 -17.80 -23.90
N PRO A 160 8.37 -17.76 -24.11
CA PRO A 160 9.28 -18.47 -23.25
C PRO A 160 9.24 -17.91 -21.82
N THR A 161 9.78 -18.66 -20.88
CA THR A 161 9.98 -18.16 -19.51
C THR A 161 10.68 -16.81 -19.51
N MET A 162 10.03 -15.79 -18.95
CA MET A 162 10.53 -14.43 -18.93
C MET A 162 10.59 -13.89 -17.50
N THR A 163 11.64 -13.15 -17.21
CA THR A 163 11.62 -12.29 -16.03
C THR A 163 10.54 -11.21 -16.19
N ARG A 164 10.04 -10.67 -15.06
CA ARG A 164 9.04 -9.61 -15.08
C ARG A 164 9.43 -8.41 -15.97
N GLY A 165 10.71 -8.04 -15.99
CA GLY A 165 11.21 -6.97 -16.86
C GLY A 165 11.15 -7.29 -18.35
N ARG A 166 11.47 -8.53 -18.73
CA ARG A 166 11.37 -9.00 -20.12
C ARG A 166 9.92 -9.09 -20.59
N LEU A 167 9.03 -9.59 -19.73
CA LEU A 167 7.59 -9.60 -20.00
C LEU A 167 7.06 -8.18 -20.22
N ALA A 168 7.38 -7.25 -19.32
CA ALA A 168 6.99 -5.86 -19.46
C ALA A 168 7.45 -5.25 -20.81
N ALA A 169 8.71 -5.50 -21.19
CA ALA A 169 9.24 -5.03 -22.47
C ALA A 169 8.57 -5.70 -23.70
N ALA A 170 8.14 -6.96 -23.58
CA ALA A 170 7.41 -7.67 -24.62
C ALA A 170 5.99 -7.07 -24.79
N VAL A 171 5.29 -6.80 -23.67
CA VAL A 171 3.98 -6.12 -23.70
C VAL A 171 4.10 -4.73 -24.29
N ASP A 172 5.11 -3.94 -23.87
CA ASP A 172 5.34 -2.59 -24.42
C ASP A 172 5.55 -2.57 -25.92
N ARG A 173 6.21 -3.58 -26.49
CA ARG A 173 6.36 -3.70 -27.95
C ARG A 173 5.02 -3.93 -28.66
N VAL A 174 4.12 -4.70 -28.04
CA VAL A 174 2.77 -4.90 -28.60
C VAL A 174 1.97 -3.60 -28.52
N VAL A 175 1.99 -2.94 -27.36
CA VAL A 175 1.33 -1.63 -27.16
C VAL A 175 1.89 -0.59 -28.14
N ALA A 176 3.21 -0.48 -28.29
CA ALA A 176 3.85 0.50 -29.16
C ALA A 176 3.47 0.37 -30.65
N ARG A 177 3.14 -0.85 -31.09
CA ARG A 177 2.68 -1.08 -32.46
C ARG A 177 1.25 -0.60 -32.68
N ALA A 178 0.40 -0.71 -31.67
CA ALA A 178 -1.00 -0.30 -31.72
C ALA A 178 -1.15 1.19 -31.37
N ASP A 179 -0.47 1.65 -30.31
CA ASP A 179 -0.53 3.04 -29.85
C ASP A 179 0.81 3.46 -29.20
N ARG A 180 1.55 4.29 -29.93
CA ARG A 180 2.88 4.76 -29.47
C ARG A 180 2.82 5.69 -28.27
N ASP A 181 1.71 6.36 -28.03
CA ASP A 181 1.51 7.29 -26.93
C ASP A 181 1.06 6.57 -25.63
N ALA A 182 0.53 5.35 -25.76
CA ALA A 182 0.11 4.52 -24.63
C ALA A 182 1.23 3.69 -23.99
N VAL A 183 2.46 3.73 -24.52
CA VAL A 183 3.58 3.00 -23.94
C VAL A 183 3.94 3.58 -22.58
N ARG A 184 3.89 2.74 -21.55
CA ARG A 184 4.22 3.16 -20.20
C ARG A 184 5.74 3.31 -20.01
N ARG A 185 6.23 4.52 -20.15
CA ARG A 185 7.64 4.85 -19.96
C ARG A 185 7.92 4.98 -18.47
N ARG A 186 9.13 4.56 -18.04
CA ARG A 186 9.62 5.00 -16.72
C ARG A 186 9.59 6.52 -16.71
N ARG A 187 8.77 7.11 -15.85
CA ARG A 187 8.91 8.54 -15.54
C ARG A 187 10.38 8.80 -15.27
N LYS A 188 10.93 9.84 -15.90
CA LYS A 188 12.31 10.26 -15.61
C LYS A 188 12.50 10.27 -14.10
N GLN A 189 13.67 9.86 -13.64
CA GLN A 189 14.04 9.68 -12.22
C GLN A 189 13.64 10.85 -11.29
N GLN A 190 13.49 12.05 -11.84
CA GLN A 190 13.01 13.24 -11.12
C GLN A 190 11.57 13.14 -10.56
N ALA A 191 10.72 12.30 -11.14
CA ALA A 191 9.35 12.09 -10.65
C ALA A 191 9.24 10.90 -9.68
N SER A 192 10.31 10.14 -9.47
CA SER A 192 10.37 8.99 -8.58
C SER A 192 10.98 9.33 -7.22
N ARG A 193 10.83 10.58 -6.79
CA ARG A 193 11.13 10.94 -5.39
C ARG A 193 10.14 10.22 -4.51
N GLU A 194 10.65 9.58 -3.51
CA GLU A 194 9.85 8.85 -2.53
C GLU A 194 10.51 8.96 -1.16
N PHE A 195 9.72 8.86 -0.15
CA PHE A 195 10.15 8.75 1.23
C PHE A 195 9.29 7.65 1.86
N SER A 196 9.92 6.62 2.35
CA SER A 196 9.24 5.47 2.94
C SER A 196 9.93 5.06 4.25
N ILE A 197 9.13 4.60 5.17
CA ILE A 197 9.57 4.10 6.47
C ILE A 197 9.06 2.66 6.57
N TRP A 198 9.93 1.75 6.95
CA TRP A 198 9.59 0.37 7.27
C TRP A 198 9.99 0.10 8.72
N ASP A 199 9.03 -0.35 9.49
CA ASP A 199 9.23 -0.63 10.89
C ASP A 199 9.84 -2.03 11.07
N GLY A 200 10.95 -2.09 11.81
CA GLY A 200 11.56 -3.34 12.27
C GLY A 200 10.91 -3.80 13.57
N GLY A 201 10.97 -5.10 13.86
CA GLY A 201 10.38 -5.66 15.09
C GLY A 201 11.19 -5.42 16.39
N ASP A 202 12.29 -4.68 16.30
CA ASP A 202 13.28 -4.46 17.36
C ASP A 202 13.30 -3.01 17.92
N GLY A 203 12.26 -2.23 17.61
CA GLY A 203 12.19 -0.80 17.97
C GLY A 203 12.99 0.12 17.04
N LEU A 204 13.53 -0.41 15.96
CA LEU A 204 14.19 0.36 14.90
C LEU A 204 13.31 0.41 13.66
N SER A 205 13.41 1.49 12.92
CA SER A 205 12.74 1.65 11.62
C SER A 205 13.77 2.02 10.55
N GLU A 206 13.63 1.43 9.36
CA GLU A 206 14.43 1.78 8.20
C GLU A 206 13.78 2.94 7.45
N VAL A 207 14.56 3.97 7.16
CA VAL A 207 14.14 5.11 6.35
C VAL A 207 14.80 5.04 5.00
N HIS A 208 14.01 4.94 3.95
CA HIS A 208 14.48 5.01 2.57
C HIS A 208 13.94 6.26 1.90
N ALA A 209 14.86 7.10 1.41
CA ALA A 209 14.49 8.32 0.72
C ALA A 209 15.19 8.43 -0.64
N ARG A 210 14.44 8.83 -1.66
CA ARG A 210 14.94 9.18 -2.98
C ARG A 210 14.64 10.66 -3.25
N LEU A 211 15.63 11.49 -3.05
CA LEU A 211 15.56 12.95 -3.07
C LEU A 211 16.29 13.52 -4.30
N PHE A 212 16.13 14.80 -4.56
CA PHE A 212 17.11 15.51 -5.40
C PHE A 212 18.50 15.45 -4.74
N ALA A 213 19.55 15.42 -5.54
CA ALA A 213 20.91 15.37 -5.01
C ALA A 213 21.22 16.56 -4.07
N THR A 214 20.71 17.75 -4.42
CA THR A 214 20.83 18.94 -3.57
C THR A 214 20.19 18.76 -2.20
N ASP A 215 19.00 18.19 -2.16
CA ASP A 215 18.27 17.97 -0.91
C ASP A 215 18.92 16.86 -0.07
N ALA A 216 19.38 15.78 -0.72
CA ALA A 216 20.08 14.68 -0.04
C ALA A 216 21.37 15.17 0.61
N HIS A 217 22.16 15.99 -0.09
CA HIS A 217 23.39 16.59 0.47
C HIS A 217 23.09 17.63 1.56
N ALA A 218 21.99 18.39 1.45
CA ALA A 218 21.56 19.31 2.50
C ALA A 218 21.16 18.55 3.79
N VAL A 219 20.42 17.43 3.66
CA VAL A 219 20.10 16.55 4.79
C VAL A 219 21.39 15.98 5.41
N ASP A 220 22.31 15.43 4.60
CA ASP A 220 23.57 14.88 5.09
C ASP A 220 24.41 15.92 5.84
N ALA A 221 24.56 17.12 5.28
CA ALA A 221 25.26 18.22 5.92
C ALA A 221 24.62 18.64 7.25
N ARG A 222 23.26 18.70 7.30
CA ARG A 222 22.54 19.05 8.53
C ARG A 222 22.69 17.98 9.60
N LEU A 223 22.62 16.70 9.24
CA LEU A 223 22.85 15.60 10.19
C LEU A 223 24.27 15.61 10.75
N ASN A 224 25.28 15.89 9.91
CA ASN A 224 26.66 16.06 10.35
C ASN A 224 26.83 17.25 11.32
N ALA A 225 26.21 18.38 10.99
CA ALA A 225 26.26 19.57 11.84
C ALA A 225 25.63 19.30 13.21
N LEU A 226 24.43 18.68 13.25
CA LEU A 226 23.77 18.31 14.50
C LEU A 226 24.59 17.30 15.31
N ALA A 227 25.08 16.24 14.68
CA ALA A 227 25.91 15.22 15.34
C ALA A 227 27.21 15.81 15.93
N GLY A 228 27.75 16.84 15.31
CA GLY A 228 28.93 17.58 15.79
C GLY A 228 28.65 18.50 16.97
N THR A 229 27.40 18.78 17.34
CA THR A 229 27.07 19.61 18.51
C THR A 229 27.17 18.85 19.84
N ALA A 230 27.22 17.53 19.83
CA ALA A 230 27.47 16.72 21.03
C ALA A 230 28.94 16.81 21.45
N CYS A 231 29.23 16.74 22.75
CA CYS A 231 30.61 16.83 23.25
C CYS A 231 31.42 15.55 22.93
N GLU A 232 32.75 15.63 23.07
CA GLU A 232 33.65 14.50 22.79
C GLU A 232 33.44 13.30 23.73
N SER A 233 32.92 13.54 24.95
CA SER A 233 32.58 12.50 25.93
C SER A 233 31.24 11.83 25.68
N ASP A 234 30.51 12.14 24.59
CA ASP A 234 29.26 11.45 24.26
C ASP A 234 29.54 9.98 23.93
N PRO A 235 28.86 9.02 24.60
CA PRO A 235 29.17 7.59 24.43
C PRO A 235 28.77 7.03 23.05
N ARG A 236 27.94 7.74 22.29
CA ARG A 236 27.49 7.30 20.96
C ARG A 236 28.57 7.50 19.91
N THR A 237 28.66 6.56 18.99
CA THR A 237 29.47 6.71 17.77
C THR A 237 28.95 7.85 16.90
N LEU A 238 29.75 8.35 15.98
CA LEU A 238 29.28 9.37 15.02
C LEU A 238 28.05 8.91 14.23
N GLN A 239 27.99 7.64 13.84
CA GLN A 239 26.86 7.09 13.10
C GLN A 239 25.57 7.06 13.95
N GLN A 240 25.67 6.67 15.21
CA GLN A 240 24.56 6.73 16.15
C GLN A 240 24.08 8.17 16.39
N ARG A 241 25.02 9.11 16.55
CA ARG A 241 24.69 10.54 16.68
C ARG A 241 24.01 11.09 15.42
N ARG A 242 24.42 10.64 14.22
CA ARG A 242 23.76 11.02 12.96
C ARG A 242 22.35 10.43 12.85
N ALA A 243 22.14 9.21 13.30
CA ALA A 243 20.81 8.60 13.36
C ALA A 243 19.87 9.36 14.32
N ASP A 244 20.34 9.64 15.55
CA ASP A 244 19.60 10.43 16.52
C ASP A 244 19.34 11.88 16.06
N ALA A 245 20.24 12.43 15.25
CA ALA A 245 20.10 13.76 14.64
C ALA A 245 18.90 13.87 13.68
N VAL A 246 18.41 12.75 13.12
CA VAL A 246 17.17 12.74 12.30
C VAL A 246 15.98 13.20 13.16
N GLY A 247 15.85 12.67 14.36
CA GLY A 247 14.80 13.08 15.31
C GLY A 247 14.95 14.55 15.76
N ALA A 248 16.17 14.98 16.04
CA ALA A 248 16.46 16.38 16.39
C ALA A 248 16.11 17.33 15.24
N MET A 249 16.46 16.96 14.00
CA MET A 249 16.11 17.72 12.79
C MET A 249 14.59 17.79 12.59
N ALA A 250 13.87 16.69 12.78
CA ALA A 250 12.41 16.64 12.69
C ALA A 250 11.74 17.52 13.76
N ALA A 251 12.36 17.63 14.95
CA ALA A 251 11.93 18.53 16.01
C ALA A 251 12.30 20.02 15.79
N GLY A 252 13.03 20.34 14.69
CA GLY A 252 13.52 21.69 14.44
C GLY A 252 14.64 22.12 15.40
N ALA A 253 15.32 21.17 16.04
CA ALA A 253 16.37 21.47 17.01
C ALA A 253 17.62 22.02 16.33
N GLU A 254 18.29 22.96 17.00
CA GLU A 254 19.59 23.50 16.54
C GLU A 254 20.76 22.63 16.99
N ARG A 255 20.57 21.81 18.02
CA ARG A 255 21.61 20.97 18.65
C ARG A 255 21.08 19.58 18.93
N LEU A 256 21.96 18.58 18.88
CA LEU A 256 21.69 17.24 19.35
C LEU A 256 21.92 17.17 20.87
N GLN A 257 20.95 16.61 21.61
CA GLN A 257 21.09 16.36 23.05
C GLN A 257 22.28 15.42 23.29
N CYS A 258 23.20 15.83 24.16
CA CYS A 258 24.35 15.04 24.55
C CYS A 258 23.97 14.01 25.63
N ARG A 259 24.54 12.81 25.55
CA ARG A 259 24.34 11.71 26.52
C ARG A 259 25.59 11.45 27.39
N CYS A 260 26.49 12.41 27.55
CA CYS A 260 27.73 12.22 28.32
C CYS A 260 27.51 12.15 29.86
N GLY A 261 26.32 12.48 30.37
CA GLY A 261 26.02 12.48 31.79
C GLY A 261 26.72 13.55 32.61
N GLN A 262 27.52 14.45 32.03
CA GLN A 262 28.23 15.48 32.77
C GLN A 262 27.29 16.65 33.12
N PRO A 263 27.20 17.07 34.40
CA PRO A 263 26.27 18.10 34.85
C PRO A 263 26.49 19.46 34.20
N ASN A 264 27.72 19.76 33.79
CA ASN A 264 28.13 21.06 33.19
C ASN A 264 28.37 20.95 31.66
N CYS A 265 27.82 19.94 31.01
CA CYS A 265 27.99 19.78 29.56
C CYS A 265 27.24 20.89 28.81
N SER A 266 27.98 21.70 28.06
CA SER A 266 27.38 22.79 27.23
C SER A 266 26.45 22.28 26.12
N ALA A 267 26.55 20.97 25.78
CA ALA A 267 25.72 20.28 24.80
C ALA A 267 24.54 19.51 25.45
N GLY A 268 24.44 19.53 26.80
CA GLY A 268 23.47 18.71 27.54
C GLY A 268 22.06 19.27 27.65
N ALA A 269 21.80 20.50 27.18
CA ALA A 269 20.46 21.08 27.22
C ALA A 269 19.49 20.32 26.28
N SER A 270 18.34 19.91 26.81
CA SER A 270 17.28 19.29 26.02
C SER A 270 16.76 20.29 24.98
N PRO A 271 16.61 19.89 23.72
CA PRO A 271 15.98 20.73 22.70
C PRO A 271 14.52 21.02 23.07
N ALA A 272 13.98 22.13 22.59
CA ALA A 272 12.56 22.44 22.73
C ALA A 272 11.70 21.31 22.09
N PRO A 273 10.52 21.01 22.66
CA PRO A 273 9.64 20.00 22.09
C PRO A 273 9.30 20.34 20.63
N GLY A 274 9.45 19.35 19.74
CA GLY A 274 9.08 19.48 18.34
C GLY A 274 7.56 19.56 18.14
N PRO A 275 7.11 19.98 16.95
CA PRO A 275 5.67 20.05 16.62
C PRO A 275 5.02 18.67 16.47
N VAL A 276 5.79 17.59 16.35
CA VAL A 276 5.31 16.22 16.18
C VAL A 276 5.28 15.51 17.52
N VAL A 277 4.13 14.93 17.87
CA VAL A 277 3.93 14.14 19.10
C VAL A 277 3.74 12.68 18.72
N ILE A 278 4.59 11.81 19.24
CA ILE A 278 4.47 10.36 19.12
C ILE A 278 3.91 9.83 20.42
N HIS A 279 2.82 9.07 20.35
CA HIS A 279 2.20 8.45 21.52
C HIS A 279 2.69 7.01 21.66
N VAL A 280 3.25 6.71 22.83
CA VAL A 280 3.67 5.36 23.21
C VAL A 280 2.81 4.90 24.37
N VAL A 281 2.30 3.67 24.31
CA VAL A 281 1.61 2.99 25.41
C VAL A 281 2.56 1.97 26.01
N ALA A 282 2.70 1.98 27.33
CA ALA A 282 3.51 1.01 28.06
C ALA A 282 2.90 0.76 29.44
N ASN A 283 3.22 -0.40 30.03
CA ASN A 283 2.88 -0.69 31.41
C ASN A 283 3.71 0.20 32.38
N GLN A 284 3.13 0.60 33.49
CA GLN A 284 3.83 1.43 34.48
C GLN A 284 5.13 0.77 34.94
N SER A 285 5.11 -0.55 35.20
CA SER A 285 6.31 -1.32 35.58
C SER A 285 7.43 -1.24 34.52
N THR A 286 7.11 -1.16 33.26
CA THR A 286 8.08 -0.96 32.15
C THR A 286 8.63 0.46 32.15
N VAL A 287 7.76 1.46 32.34
CA VAL A 287 8.16 2.86 32.50
C VAL A 287 9.13 3.05 33.66
N ASP A 288 8.89 2.37 34.75
CA ASP A 288 9.73 2.40 35.96
C ASP A 288 10.99 1.52 35.85
N GLY A 289 11.22 0.85 34.71
CA GLY A 289 12.35 -0.06 34.51
C GLY A 289 12.27 -1.38 35.28
N ALA A 290 11.10 -1.72 35.82
CA ALA A 290 10.91 -2.89 36.71
C ALA A 290 10.40 -4.14 35.93
N ALA A 291 9.96 -4.02 34.68
CA ALA A 291 9.46 -5.14 33.87
C ALA A 291 10.04 -5.11 32.44
N PRO A 292 10.22 -6.29 31.81
CA PRO A 292 10.77 -6.41 30.45
C PRO A 292 9.71 -6.29 29.35
N ASP A 293 8.46 -5.94 29.69
CA ASP A 293 7.39 -5.86 28.70
C ASP A 293 7.63 -4.71 27.70
N PRO A 294 7.40 -4.90 26.41
CA PRO A 294 7.58 -3.83 25.42
C PRO A 294 6.48 -2.76 25.54
N GLY A 295 6.80 -1.54 25.08
CA GLY A 295 5.82 -0.54 24.74
C GLY A 295 5.34 -0.70 23.29
N ALA A 296 4.28 0.03 22.92
CA ALA A 296 3.77 0.11 21.55
C ALA A 296 3.57 1.56 21.12
N ILE A 297 3.95 1.89 19.90
CA ILE A 297 3.60 3.18 19.30
C ILE A 297 2.14 3.12 18.85
N VAL A 298 1.33 4.05 19.34
CA VAL A 298 -0.10 4.10 18.95
C VAL A 298 -0.21 4.40 17.45
N GLY A 299 -0.79 3.45 16.73
CA GLY A 299 -1.04 3.57 15.29
C GLY A 299 0.02 2.94 14.38
N THR A 300 0.92 2.18 14.94
CA THR A 300 1.86 1.33 14.19
C THR A 300 1.94 -0.06 14.85
N ASP A 301 2.55 -1.02 14.15
CA ASP A 301 2.86 -2.34 14.72
C ASP A 301 4.23 -2.37 15.42
N VAL A 302 4.82 -1.19 15.66
CA VAL A 302 6.16 -1.08 16.24
C VAL A 302 6.10 -1.33 17.74
N LEU A 303 6.86 -2.33 18.17
CA LEU A 303 7.15 -2.57 19.57
C LEU A 303 8.41 -1.80 19.98
N ILE A 304 8.36 -1.16 21.12
CA ILE A 304 9.49 -0.46 21.71
C ILE A 304 10.05 -1.32 22.84
N PRO A 305 11.34 -1.73 22.80
CA PRO A 305 11.96 -2.48 23.88
C PRO A 305 11.84 -1.76 25.24
N ALA A 306 11.74 -2.53 26.31
CA ALA A 306 11.51 -1.99 27.66
C ALA A 306 12.56 -0.96 28.07
N GLU A 307 13.83 -1.21 27.74
CA GLU A 307 14.94 -0.32 28.02
C GLU A 307 14.79 1.04 27.33
N LEU A 308 14.26 1.04 26.09
CA LEU A 308 14.02 2.26 25.35
C LEU A 308 12.79 2.99 25.90
N VAL A 309 11.76 2.27 26.36
CA VAL A 309 10.60 2.86 27.04
C VAL A 309 11.03 3.62 28.28
N ALA A 310 11.85 3.00 29.13
CA ALA A 310 12.38 3.64 30.33
C ALA A 310 13.22 4.88 30.01
N GLN A 311 14.10 4.81 28.99
CA GLN A 311 14.89 5.98 28.55
C GLN A 311 14.01 7.13 28.00
N LEU A 312 12.97 6.80 27.25
CA LEU A 312 12.04 7.80 26.70
C LEU A 312 11.20 8.45 27.81
N ALA A 313 10.88 7.71 28.87
CA ALA A 313 10.08 8.20 30.00
C ALA A 313 10.74 9.39 30.70
N ASP A 314 12.07 9.39 30.86
CA ASP A 314 12.83 10.46 31.50
C ASP A 314 12.64 11.84 30.84
N SER A 315 12.41 11.86 29.53
CA SER A 315 12.28 13.10 28.73
C SER A 315 10.87 13.33 28.17
N SER A 316 9.95 12.41 28.44
CA SER A 316 8.60 12.43 27.86
C SER A 316 7.56 12.95 28.85
N ARG A 317 6.45 13.44 28.29
CA ARG A 317 5.28 13.78 29.10
C ARG A 317 4.47 12.54 29.40
N LEU A 318 4.57 12.00 30.60
CA LEU A 318 3.78 10.86 31.07
C LEU A 318 2.33 11.28 31.31
N ARG A 319 1.40 10.40 30.92
CA ARG A 319 -0.03 10.51 31.20
C ARG A 319 -0.53 9.18 31.70
N PRO A 320 -1.02 9.10 32.95
CA PRO A 320 -1.68 7.90 33.42
C PRO A 320 -2.90 7.58 32.55
N LEU A 321 -2.96 6.36 32.05
CA LEU A 321 -4.12 5.82 31.36
C LEU A 321 -4.94 5.02 32.38
N VAL A 322 -6.11 5.53 32.71
CA VAL A 322 -6.99 4.91 33.70
C VAL A 322 -8.10 4.15 32.97
N HIS A 323 -8.23 2.85 33.30
CA HIS A 323 -9.33 2.04 32.80
C HIS A 323 -10.65 2.57 33.38
N PRO A 324 -11.69 2.85 32.55
CA PRO A 324 -12.93 3.48 33.05
C PRO A 324 -13.77 2.56 33.97
N GLY A 325 -13.56 1.24 33.93
CA GLY A 325 -14.32 0.30 34.76
C GLY A 325 -15.82 0.44 34.53
N GLU A 326 -16.57 0.57 35.63
CA GLU A 326 -18.03 0.75 35.68
C GLU A 326 -18.45 2.24 35.65
N ALA A 327 -17.59 3.14 35.13
CA ALA A 327 -17.92 4.56 35.07
C ALA A 327 -19.21 4.80 34.30
N SER A 328 -20.03 5.72 34.79
CA SER A 328 -21.26 6.11 34.09
C SER A 328 -20.97 6.79 32.74
N PRO A 329 -21.89 6.68 31.76
CA PRO A 329 -21.75 7.38 30.48
C PRO A 329 -21.56 8.89 30.65
N GLU A 330 -20.69 9.45 29.80
CA GLU A 330 -20.47 10.90 29.75
C GLU A 330 -21.65 11.62 29.10
N ARG A 331 -21.89 12.85 29.53
CA ARG A 331 -22.90 13.72 28.94
C ARG A 331 -22.37 14.34 27.63
N GLY A 332 -23.15 14.26 26.57
CA GLY A 332 -22.80 14.88 25.30
C GLY A 332 -22.23 13.89 24.27
N TYR A 333 -22.08 14.39 23.04
CA TYR A 333 -21.64 13.58 21.89
C TYR A 333 -20.12 13.38 21.87
N VAL A 334 -19.36 14.43 22.24
CA VAL A 334 -17.90 14.40 22.20
C VAL A 334 -17.38 13.79 23.49
N PRO A 335 -16.60 12.71 23.46
CA PRO A 335 -16.02 12.13 24.66
C PRO A 335 -14.98 13.08 25.29
N SER A 336 -14.83 13.00 26.60
CA SER A 336 -13.72 13.64 27.30
C SER A 336 -12.37 13.18 26.74
N ARG A 337 -11.34 13.97 26.99
CA ARG A 337 -9.97 13.60 26.56
C ARG A 337 -9.53 12.29 27.19
N THR A 338 -9.86 12.05 28.44
CA THR A 338 -9.50 10.80 29.16
C THR A 338 -10.14 9.58 28.51
N LEU A 339 -11.43 9.65 28.20
CA LEU A 339 -12.14 8.58 27.53
C LEU A 339 -11.63 8.39 26.08
N ALA A 340 -11.35 9.48 25.38
CA ALA A 340 -10.80 9.45 24.03
C ALA A 340 -9.41 8.80 23.99
N ASP A 341 -8.53 9.16 24.93
CA ASP A 341 -7.17 8.59 25.04
C ASP A 341 -7.28 7.07 25.39
N PHE A 342 -8.17 6.69 26.31
CA PHE A 342 -8.43 5.29 26.63
C PHE A 342 -8.86 4.48 25.39
N VAL A 343 -9.86 4.94 24.65
CA VAL A 343 -10.37 4.22 23.48
C VAL A 343 -9.29 4.09 22.39
N ARG A 344 -8.50 5.14 22.15
CA ARG A 344 -7.39 5.09 21.18
C ARG A 344 -6.29 4.12 21.61
N CYS A 345 -5.91 4.11 22.87
CA CYS A 345 -4.89 3.21 23.40
C CYS A 345 -5.38 1.75 23.48
N ARG A 346 -6.67 1.52 23.74
CA ARG A 346 -7.27 0.19 23.66
C ARG A 346 -7.28 -0.33 22.22
N ASP A 347 -7.71 0.50 21.27
CA ASP A 347 -7.95 0.06 19.89
C ASP A 347 -6.69 0.04 19.02
N LEU A 348 -5.72 0.93 19.26
CA LEU A 348 -4.46 1.17 18.54
C LEU A 348 -4.67 1.51 17.06
N THR A 349 -5.59 0.86 16.37
CA THR A 349 -5.91 1.05 14.95
C THR A 349 -7.43 1.14 14.73
N CYS A 350 -7.84 1.42 13.50
CA CYS A 350 -9.22 1.34 13.06
C CYS A 350 -9.79 -0.06 13.30
N ARG A 351 -10.99 -0.13 13.87
CA ARG A 351 -11.64 -1.39 14.27
C ARG A 351 -12.39 -2.09 13.13
N PHE A 352 -12.38 -1.54 11.92
CA PHE A 352 -12.98 -2.19 10.77
C PHE A 352 -12.12 -3.38 10.29
N PRO A 353 -12.72 -4.52 9.88
CA PRO A 353 -11.98 -5.71 9.45
C PRO A 353 -10.94 -5.40 8.37
N GLY A 354 -9.68 -5.81 8.60
CA GLY A 354 -8.57 -5.63 7.66
C GLY A 354 -8.01 -4.20 7.54
N CYS A 355 -8.31 -3.31 8.50
CA CYS A 355 -7.80 -1.94 8.49
C CYS A 355 -6.76 -1.71 9.59
N ASP A 356 -5.62 -1.19 9.20
CA ASP A 356 -4.47 -0.82 10.03
C ASP A 356 -4.28 0.70 10.20
N CYS A 357 -5.27 1.52 9.78
CA CYS A 357 -5.22 2.97 9.94
C CYS A 357 -5.05 3.35 11.41
N PRO A 358 -4.07 4.21 11.77
CA PRO A 358 -3.79 4.63 13.13
C PRO A 358 -5.00 5.15 13.90
N ALA A 359 -5.16 4.75 15.16
CA ALA A 359 -6.21 5.27 16.04
C ALA A 359 -6.09 6.78 16.29
N THR A 360 -4.87 7.35 16.15
CA THR A 360 -4.61 8.79 16.23
C THR A 360 -5.24 9.58 15.10
N GLU A 361 -5.43 8.94 13.93
CA GLU A 361 -6.05 9.52 12.73
C GLU A 361 -7.53 9.13 12.60
N ALA A 362 -8.04 8.32 13.54
CA ALA A 362 -9.38 7.80 13.49
C ALA A 362 -10.40 8.69 14.21
N ASP A 363 -11.63 8.70 13.69
CA ASP A 363 -12.80 9.22 14.40
C ASP A 363 -13.15 8.27 15.57
N LEU A 364 -13.66 8.81 16.67
CA LEU A 364 -14.30 8.01 17.73
C LEU A 364 -15.77 7.81 17.38
N ASP A 365 -16.09 6.61 16.92
CA ASP A 365 -17.42 6.25 16.42
C ASP A 365 -18.25 5.58 17.52
N HIS A 366 -19.51 5.98 17.61
CA HIS A 366 -20.50 5.32 18.46
C HIS A 366 -21.06 4.08 17.76
N THR A 367 -20.91 2.91 18.38
CA THR A 367 -21.54 1.65 17.89
C THR A 367 -23.04 1.81 17.77
N ILE A 368 -23.71 2.17 18.86
CA ILE A 368 -25.09 2.65 18.87
C ILE A 368 -25.00 4.16 18.63
N PRO A 369 -25.52 4.68 17.51
CA PRO A 369 -25.41 6.11 17.20
C PRO A 369 -25.97 7.00 18.31
N HIS A 370 -25.26 8.06 18.65
CA HIS A 370 -25.71 9.02 19.67
C HIS A 370 -27.09 9.62 19.34
N SER A 371 -27.38 9.87 18.05
CA SER A 371 -28.69 10.33 17.57
C SER A 371 -29.82 9.33 17.81
N GLN A 372 -29.51 8.07 18.10
CA GLN A 372 -30.44 7.02 18.46
C GLN A 372 -30.46 6.73 19.96
N GLY A 373 -29.81 7.57 20.76
CA GLY A 373 -29.73 7.44 22.22
C GLY A 373 -28.55 6.61 22.70
N GLY A 374 -27.59 6.27 21.82
CA GLY A 374 -26.36 5.60 22.22
C GLY A 374 -25.52 6.48 23.13
N PRO A 375 -25.05 5.96 24.28
CA PRO A 375 -24.27 6.74 25.24
C PRO A 375 -22.84 6.96 24.79
N THR A 376 -22.23 8.07 25.22
CA THR A 376 -20.79 8.29 25.11
C THR A 376 -20.09 7.53 26.24
N HIS A 377 -19.67 6.31 25.94
CA HIS A 377 -19.15 5.34 26.90
C HIS A 377 -18.11 4.41 26.26
N ALA A 378 -17.17 3.88 27.02
CA ALA A 378 -16.13 2.98 26.50
C ALA A 378 -16.66 1.74 25.78
N SER A 379 -17.78 1.16 26.27
CA SER A 379 -18.46 0.02 25.63
C SER A 379 -19.24 0.39 24.36
N ASN A 380 -19.36 1.68 24.02
CA ASN A 380 -20.06 2.16 22.82
C ASN A 380 -19.17 2.96 21.88
N LEU A 381 -17.92 3.18 22.23
CA LEU A 381 -16.96 3.95 21.42
C LEU A 381 -15.87 3.04 20.88
N LYS A 382 -15.51 3.25 19.62
CA LYS A 382 -14.38 2.61 18.94
C LYS A 382 -13.74 3.52 17.92
N CYS A 383 -12.51 3.24 17.54
CA CYS A 383 -11.78 3.96 16.50
C CYS A 383 -12.19 3.46 15.11
N LEU A 384 -12.67 4.35 14.25
CA LEU A 384 -12.87 4.10 12.82
C LEU A 384 -12.18 5.20 12.01
N CYS A 385 -11.35 4.83 11.04
CA CYS A 385 -10.84 5.81 10.11
C CYS A 385 -11.99 6.44 9.31
N ARG A 386 -11.79 7.65 8.80
CA ARG A 386 -12.85 8.40 8.11
C ARG A 386 -13.54 7.60 7.02
N GLN A 387 -12.80 6.79 6.26
CA GLN A 387 -13.35 5.95 5.21
C GLN A 387 -14.30 4.89 5.77
N HIS A 388 -13.88 4.14 6.77
CA HIS A 388 -14.69 3.06 7.35
C HIS A 388 -15.84 3.56 8.21
N HIS A 389 -15.70 4.73 8.83
CA HIS A 389 -16.82 5.41 9.49
C HIS A 389 -17.95 5.74 8.49
N LEU A 390 -17.60 6.26 7.31
CA LEU A 390 -18.58 6.53 6.25
C LEU A 390 -19.14 5.23 5.64
N ILE A 391 -18.31 4.21 5.46
CA ILE A 391 -18.76 2.90 4.96
C ILE A 391 -19.76 2.27 5.93
N LYS A 392 -19.48 2.25 7.23
CA LYS A 392 -20.43 1.79 8.25
C LYS A 392 -21.73 2.57 8.16
N THR A 393 -21.67 3.90 8.10
CA THR A 393 -22.84 4.77 8.19
C THR A 393 -23.76 4.66 6.98
N PHE A 394 -23.23 4.51 5.76
CA PHE A 394 -23.98 4.68 4.52
C PHE A 394 -24.10 3.44 3.65
N TRP A 395 -23.30 2.39 3.89
CA TRP A 395 -23.19 1.23 3.01
C TRP A 395 -23.70 -0.07 3.62
N GLY A 396 -24.58 0.02 4.63
CA GLY A 396 -25.31 -1.12 5.16
C GLY A 396 -24.54 -2.06 6.09
N TRP A 397 -23.33 -1.68 6.51
CA TRP A 397 -22.60 -2.41 7.54
C TRP A 397 -23.28 -2.23 8.90
N GLN A 398 -23.31 -3.30 9.69
CA GLN A 398 -23.80 -3.31 11.05
C GLN A 398 -22.71 -3.76 11.99
N ASP A 399 -22.73 -3.26 13.22
CA ASP A 399 -21.75 -3.60 14.23
C ASP A 399 -22.40 -3.71 15.61
N GLN A 400 -21.79 -4.56 16.43
CA GLN A 400 -22.09 -4.72 17.85
C GLN A 400 -20.78 -4.73 18.61
N GLN A 401 -20.68 -3.93 19.66
CA GLN A 401 -19.48 -3.88 20.49
C GLN A 401 -19.78 -4.57 21.82
N LEU A 402 -18.82 -5.40 22.29
CA LEU A 402 -18.85 -6.03 23.60
C LEU A 402 -18.14 -5.14 24.63
N PRO A 403 -18.38 -5.36 25.96
CA PRO A 403 -17.77 -4.54 26.99
C PRO A 403 -16.22 -4.55 27.01
N ASP A 404 -15.60 -5.61 26.51
CA ASP A 404 -14.13 -5.76 26.37
C ASP A 404 -13.54 -5.01 25.15
N GLY A 405 -14.38 -4.32 24.37
CA GLY A 405 -14.01 -3.64 23.15
C GLY A 405 -13.96 -4.52 21.91
N THR A 406 -14.28 -5.82 22.00
CA THR A 406 -14.49 -6.69 20.83
C THR A 406 -15.65 -6.18 19.98
N VAL A 407 -15.47 -6.13 18.66
CA VAL A 407 -16.52 -5.69 17.74
C VAL A 407 -16.90 -6.82 16.81
N ILE A 408 -18.21 -7.12 16.76
CA ILE A 408 -18.82 -8.07 15.85
C ILE A 408 -19.39 -7.25 14.69
N TRP A 409 -18.93 -7.51 13.49
CA TRP A 409 -19.36 -6.85 12.26
C TRP A 409 -20.23 -7.75 11.42
N ARG A 410 -21.24 -7.17 10.78
CA ARG A 410 -22.02 -7.84 9.75
C ARG A 410 -21.98 -7.02 8.47
N SER A 411 -21.49 -7.65 7.38
CA SER A 411 -21.42 -7.02 6.06
C SER A 411 -22.81 -6.90 5.40
N PRO A 412 -22.95 -6.08 4.35
CA PRO A 412 -24.16 -6.02 3.53
C PRO A 412 -24.52 -7.36 2.88
N SER A 413 -23.54 -8.25 2.69
CA SER A 413 -23.72 -9.61 2.21
C SER A 413 -24.16 -10.60 3.32
N GLY A 414 -24.31 -10.14 4.57
CA GLY A 414 -24.76 -10.95 5.71
C GLY A 414 -23.65 -11.76 6.40
N GLN A 415 -22.41 -11.67 5.95
CA GLN A 415 -21.27 -12.33 6.58
C GLN A 415 -20.86 -11.62 7.88
N THR A 416 -20.40 -12.40 8.83
CA THR A 416 -19.99 -11.91 10.16
C THR A 416 -18.48 -11.97 10.32
N TYR A 417 -17.91 -10.91 10.88
CA TYR A 417 -16.48 -10.79 11.20
C TYR A 417 -16.34 -10.33 12.64
N VAL A 418 -15.25 -10.74 13.30
CA VAL A 418 -14.93 -10.32 14.65
C VAL A 418 -13.57 -9.65 14.67
N THR A 419 -13.48 -8.49 15.31
CA THR A 419 -12.22 -7.79 15.54
C THR A 419 -12.01 -7.55 17.02
N THR A 420 -10.84 -7.92 17.53
CA THR A 420 -10.43 -7.67 18.92
C THR A 420 -9.66 -6.35 19.03
N PRO A 421 -9.63 -5.68 20.17
CA PRO A 421 -8.78 -4.50 20.35
C PRO A 421 -7.31 -4.78 20.02
N GLY A 422 -6.62 -3.82 19.39
CA GLY A 422 -5.21 -3.97 19.04
C GLY A 422 -4.30 -4.17 20.25
N SER A 423 -4.69 -3.63 21.41
CA SER A 423 -3.97 -3.77 22.67
C SER A 423 -4.15 -5.14 23.36
N ALA A 424 -5.04 -6.01 22.88
CA ALA A 424 -5.43 -7.22 23.60
C ALA A 424 -4.26 -8.16 23.94
N LEU A 425 -3.23 -8.23 23.07
CA LEU A 425 -2.04 -9.06 23.31
C LEU A 425 -1.02 -8.39 24.24
N LEU A 426 -0.81 -7.07 24.11
CA LEU A 426 0.27 -6.36 24.80
C LEU A 426 -0.20 -5.75 26.12
N PHE A 427 -1.44 -5.29 26.16
CA PHE A 427 -2.03 -4.58 27.29
C PHE A 427 -3.42 -5.13 27.61
N PRO A 428 -3.54 -6.40 28.03
CA PRO A 428 -4.84 -7.05 28.24
C PRO A 428 -5.69 -6.34 29.31
N SER A 429 -5.08 -5.61 30.21
CA SER A 429 -5.78 -4.79 31.21
C SER A 429 -6.65 -3.68 30.60
N LEU A 430 -6.30 -3.18 29.41
CA LEU A 430 -7.10 -2.21 28.67
C LEU A 430 -8.35 -2.84 28.04
N CYS A 431 -8.36 -4.15 27.90
CA CYS A 431 -9.46 -4.94 27.36
C CYS A 431 -10.31 -5.61 28.47
N ALA A 432 -10.07 -5.29 29.73
CA ALA A 432 -10.99 -5.69 30.78
C ALA A 432 -12.39 -5.11 30.48
N PRO A 433 -13.47 -5.85 30.80
CA PRO A 433 -14.83 -5.36 30.54
C PRO A 433 -15.09 -4.00 31.17
N THR A 434 -15.69 -3.11 30.43
CA THR A 434 -16.24 -1.84 30.93
C THR A 434 -17.73 -1.98 31.16
N GLY A 435 -18.36 -1.06 31.88
CA GLY A 435 -19.76 -1.15 32.25
C GLY A 435 -20.70 -1.47 31.07
N GLU A 436 -21.72 -2.24 31.32
CA GLU A 436 -22.73 -2.55 30.31
C GLU A 436 -23.60 -1.33 30.00
N ILE A 437 -23.97 -1.19 28.74
CA ILE A 437 -24.90 -0.17 28.29
C ILE A 437 -26.26 -0.78 27.97
N ALA A 438 -27.31 -0.08 28.38
CA ALA A 438 -28.66 -0.51 28.05
C ALA A 438 -28.85 -0.53 26.50
N PRO A 439 -29.53 -1.56 25.97
CA PRO A 439 -29.85 -1.59 24.54
C PRO A 439 -30.67 -0.36 24.17
N PRO A 440 -30.48 0.21 22.96
CA PRO A 440 -31.22 1.37 22.53
C PRO A 440 -32.69 1.07 22.47
N ARG A 441 -33.53 2.02 22.92
CA ARG A 441 -34.97 1.97 22.61
C ARG A 441 -35.10 1.99 21.09
N GLN A 442 -35.75 0.98 20.52
CA GLN A 442 -36.02 0.91 19.08
C GLN A 442 -36.66 2.24 18.63
N ARG A 443 -35.87 3.07 17.95
CA ARG A 443 -36.38 4.23 17.22
C ARG A 443 -36.35 3.84 15.76
N ASP A 444 -37.40 4.13 15.04
CA ASP A 444 -37.51 3.88 13.61
C ASP A 444 -36.26 4.41 12.90
N ARG A 445 -35.68 3.58 12.03
CA ARG A 445 -34.61 3.99 11.14
C ARG A 445 -35.07 5.23 10.41
N VAL A 446 -34.48 6.38 10.71
CA VAL A 446 -34.65 7.59 9.90
C VAL A 446 -34.20 7.24 8.48
N ALA A 447 -35.18 7.07 7.61
CA ALA A 447 -34.98 6.90 6.19
C ALA A 447 -34.18 8.09 5.68
N ASP A 448 -33.18 7.79 4.86
CA ASP A 448 -32.45 8.73 4.00
C ASP A 448 -31.46 9.71 4.65
N ARG A 449 -30.33 9.15 5.17
CA ARG A 449 -29.16 9.94 5.53
C ARG A 449 -28.23 10.25 4.34
N THR A 450 -28.61 9.86 3.12
CA THR A 450 -27.77 9.97 1.92
C THR A 450 -27.33 11.41 1.60
N ALA A 451 -28.16 12.39 1.99
CA ALA A 451 -27.84 13.82 1.87
C ALA A 451 -26.64 14.27 2.72
N MET A 452 -26.25 13.52 3.76
CA MET A 452 -25.15 13.83 4.66
C MET A 452 -23.79 13.28 4.21
N MET A 453 -23.76 12.48 3.13
CA MET A 453 -22.49 11.95 2.58
C MET A 453 -21.67 13.10 1.99
N PRO A 454 -20.40 13.29 2.44
CA PRO A 454 -19.51 14.26 1.84
C PRO A 454 -19.30 13.97 0.35
N ARG A 455 -19.11 15.00 -0.45
CA ARG A 455 -18.90 14.87 -1.89
C ARG A 455 -17.45 15.07 -2.29
N ARG A 456 -17.00 14.32 -3.30
CA ARG A 456 -15.70 14.51 -3.94
C ARG A 456 -15.73 15.72 -4.87
N ARG A 457 -14.60 16.39 -4.97
CA ARG A 457 -14.40 17.44 -5.99
C ARG A 457 -14.28 16.88 -7.41
N ARG A 458 -13.77 15.65 -7.54
CA ARG A 458 -13.59 14.93 -8.81
C ARG A 458 -13.94 13.48 -8.62
N THR A 459 -14.59 12.90 -9.61
CA THR A 459 -14.92 11.47 -9.65
C THR A 459 -13.66 10.62 -9.90
N ARG A 460 -13.75 9.31 -9.68
CA ARG A 460 -12.68 8.37 -10.04
C ARG A 460 -12.46 8.35 -11.55
N ALA A 461 -13.53 8.40 -12.34
CA ALA A 461 -13.48 8.44 -13.79
C ALA A 461 -12.72 9.68 -14.29
N GLU A 462 -13.03 10.86 -13.76
CA GLU A 462 -12.31 12.11 -14.10
C GLU A 462 -10.82 12.05 -13.71
N ASN A 463 -10.50 11.55 -12.51
CA ASN A 463 -9.11 11.39 -12.07
C ASN A 463 -8.35 10.40 -12.95
N ARG A 464 -9.00 9.29 -13.36
CA ARG A 464 -8.42 8.30 -14.26
C ARG A 464 -8.20 8.90 -15.65
N ALA A 465 -9.20 9.58 -16.23
CA ALA A 465 -9.08 10.23 -17.54
C ALA A 465 -7.93 11.26 -17.52
N LYS A 466 -7.84 12.07 -16.48
CA LYS A 466 -6.72 13.01 -16.32
C LYS A 466 -5.37 12.29 -16.25
N TYR A 467 -5.26 11.23 -15.47
CA TYR A 467 -4.03 10.45 -15.35
C TYR A 467 -3.58 9.87 -16.71
N ILE A 468 -4.51 9.30 -17.48
CA ILE A 468 -4.24 8.76 -18.82
C ILE A 468 -3.80 9.90 -19.77
N ALA A 469 -4.55 11.00 -19.82
CA ALA A 469 -4.25 12.15 -20.67
C ALA A 469 -2.88 12.75 -20.37
N ASP A 470 -2.52 12.90 -19.08
CA ASP A 470 -1.21 13.41 -18.66
C ASP A 470 -0.07 12.45 -19.06
N GLY A 471 -0.26 11.13 -18.91
CA GLY A 471 0.68 10.11 -19.33
C GLY A 471 0.92 10.11 -20.84
N ARG A 472 -0.16 10.16 -21.63
CA ARG A 472 -0.11 10.20 -23.09
C ARG A 472 0.53 11.50 -23.63
N ARG A 473 0.21 12.65 -23.04
CA ARG A 473 0.81 13.95 -23.37
C ARG A 473 2.31 13.94 -23.14
N HIS A 474 2.75 13.43 -21.99
CA HIS A 474 4.17 13.28 -21.70
C HIS A 474 4.87 12.38 -22.72
N ASN A 475 4.29 11.23 -23.07
CA ASN A 475 4.86 10.31 -24.05
C ASN A 475 4.98 10.97 -25.44
N ARG A 476 3.97 11.73 -25.85
CA ARG A 476 3.97 12.49 -27.12
C ARG A 476 5.10 13.52 -27.12
N ALA A 477 5.24 14.31 -26.07
CA ALA A 477 6.30 15.32 -25.94
C ALA A 477 7.71 14.69 -26.04
N VAL A 478 7.93 13.56 -25.34
CA VAL A 478 9.22 12.84 -25.41
C VAL A 478 9.50 12.29 -26.80
N ARG A 479 8.47 11.79 -27.49
CA ARG A 479 8.62 11.29 -28.87
C ARG A 479 8.98 12.43 -29.84
N GLN A 480 8.28 13.55 -29.75
CA GLN A 480 8.55 14.74 -30.57
C GLN A 480 9.96 15.28 -30.34
N ALA A 481 10.40 15.41 -29.08
CA ALA A 481 11.74 15.85 -28.75
C ALA A 481 12.84 14.94 -29.34
N ARG A 482 12.59 13.60 -29.31
CA ARG A 482 13.54 12.64 -29.93
C ARG A 482 13.57 12.76 -31.45
N GLN A 483 12.43 12.96 -32.11
CA GLN A 483 12.37 13.16 -33.57
C GLN A 483 13.11 14.43 -33.95
N SER A 484 12.88 15.54 -33.26
CA SER A 484 13.59 16.79 -33.52
C SER A 484 15.12 16.65 -33.31
N ALA A 485 15.56 15.96 -32.26
CA ALA A 485 16.98 15.71 -32.03
C ALA A 485 17.60 14.81 -33.12
N GLN A 486 16.87 13.81 -33.61
CA GLN A 486 17.34 12.97 -34.73
C GLN A 486 17.42 13.74 -36.02
N GLN A 487 16.45 14.60 -36.33
CA GLN A 487 16.48 15.47 -37.49
C GLN A 487 17.65 16.47 -37.44
N ALA A 488 17.93 17.04 -36.27
CA ALA A 488 19.06 17.95 -36.07
C ALA A 488 20.42 17.24 -36.17
N ALA A 489 20.48 15.95 -35.89
CA ALA A 489 21.70 15.14 -35.94
C ALA A 489 21.93 14.47 -37.31
N SER A 490 20.95 14.55 -38.25
CA SER A 490 21.13 14.04 -39.59
C SER A 490 22.04 15.01 -40.39
N PRO A 491 23.14 14.54 -40.99
CA PRO A 491 23.93 15.39 -41.85
C PRO A 491 23.06 15.93 -42.99
N GLY A 492 23.15 17.22 -43.27
CA GLY A 492 22.50 17.84 -44.42
C GLY A 492 22.86 17.10 -45.70
N PRO A 493 22.07 17.28 -46.78
CA PRO A 493 22.44 16.73 -48.08
C PRO A 493 23.87 17.12 -48.40
N ALA A 494 24.68 16.14 -48.85
CA ALA A 494 26.03 16.41 -49.32
C ALA A 494 25.99 17.59 -50.32
N PRO A 495 26.95 18.54 -50.24
CA PRO A 495 27.03 19.58 -51.20
C PRO A 495 27.05 18.94 -52.59
N PRO A 496 26.41 19.54 -53.62
CA PRO A 496 26.48 19.02 -54.99
C PRO A 496 27.94 18.89 -55.38
N ASP A 497 28.30 17.73 -55.95
CA ASP A 497 29.64 17.50 -56.50
C ASP A 497 29.97 18.67 -57.39
N ASP A 498 31.06 19.36 -57.11
CA ASP A 498 31.58 20.44 -57.92
C ASP A 498 32.10 19.81 -59.21
N PRO A 499 31.53 20.15 -60.38
CA PRO A 499 31.90 19.49 -61.65
C PRO A 499 33.30 19.84 -62.13
N ASP A 500 34.10 20.58 -61.32
CA ASP A 500 35.39 21.11 -61.75
C ASP A 500 36.62 20.46 -61.07
N ASP A 501 36.46 19.35 -60.34
CA ASP A 501 37.57 18.53 -59.91
C ASP A 501 38.03 17.58 -61.04
N GLY A 502 38.68 18.17 -62.04
CA GLY A 502 39.46 17.41 -62.99
C GLY A 502 40.61 16.67 -62.29
N PRO A 503 41.02 15.47 -62.75
CA PRO A 503 42.12 14.71 -62.15
C PRO A 503 43.39 15.57 -62.08
N PRO A 504 44.12 15.56 -60.95
CA PRO A 504 45.35 16.33 -60.81
C PRO A 504 46.35 15.88 -61.88
N PRO A 505 47.07 16.80 -62.51
CA PRO A 505 48.12 16.46 -63.51
C PRO A 505 49.28 15.85 -62.75
N PHE A 506 49.62 14.59 -63.14
CA PHE A 506 50.74 13.71 -62.76
C PHE A 506 50.58 12.85 -61.54
#